data_01d7f4092aae041235ff916fb5650d77
#
_entry.id   01d7f4092aae041235ff916fb5650d77
#
_cell.length_a   1.000
_cell.length_b   1.000
_cell.length_c   1.000
_cell.angle_alpha   90.00
_cell.angle_beta   90.00
_cell.angle_gamma   90.00
#
_symmetry.space_group_name_H-M   'P 1'
#
loop_
_entity.id
_entity.type
_entity.pdbx_description
1 polymer ?
#
loop_
_entity_poly.entity_id
_entity_poly.type
_entity_poly.pdbx_seq_one_letter_code
_entity_poly.pdbx_strand_id
1 'polypeptide(L)'
;MRVRFAPSPTGQLHIGGARTALYNWLAARHADGTFVLRIEDTDRERSTPENTAQILEALVWLDLDWDEGPFSQADNEPRHRAVVDQLLAEGRAYRTNATADDVRAWKDEHGDDRGFRGTPEDDGAVRLRVPDEGETVIEDLIRGTTTFQKIHLDDPVIARADGSPLYNLAVAVDDLDAGITDVIRGVDHLSNTQKQVLVLEAMGEKPPRYAHLSLLHGPDGKKLSKRHGAESVQELRDKGYLPEAVRNYLALLGWGDADDETLISTEELVKRFDFASVTQAPAQFDEAK
;
A
#
# COMPACT_ATOMS: atom_id res chain seq x y z
N MET A 1 -4.38 -13.82 -11.03
CA MET A 1 -3.98 -12.85 -10.00
C MET A 1 -3.16 -11.74 -10.64
N ARG A 2 -3.39 -10.50 -10.29
CA ARG A 2 -2.61 -9.36 -10.77
C ARG A 2 -2.28 -8.46 -9.57
N VAL A 3 -1.02 -8.35 -9.28
CA VAL A 3 -0.48 -7.65 -8.10
C VAL A 3 0.50 -6.55 -8.50
N ARG A 4 0.84 -5.68 -7.55
CA ARG A 4 1.81 -4.62 -7.83
C ARG A 4 2.72 -4.36 -6.63
N PHE A 5 3.97 -4.04 -6.91
CA PHE A 5 4.84 -3.34 -5.98
C PHE A 5 4.87 -1.85 -6.36
N ALA A 6 4.60 -0.99 -5.38
CA ALA A 6 4.41 0.44 -5.62
C ALA A 6 5.26 1.28 -4.63
N PRO A 7 6.60 1.27 -4.79
CA PRO A 7 7.49 2.00 -3.89
C PRO A 7 7.50 3.49 -4.19
N SER A 8 7.59 4.32 -3.12
CA SER A 8 7.92 5.75 -3.26
C SER A 8 9.44 5.91 -3.30
N PRO A 9 10.02 6.57 -4.32
CA PRO A 9 11.46 6.67 -4.51
C PRO A 9 12.07 7.80 -3.64
N THR A 10 11.89 7.70 -2.33
CA THR A 10 12.37 8.68 -1.34
C THR A 10 13.66 8.24 -0.65
N GLY A 11 14.31 7.20 -1.16
CA GLY A 11 15.56 6.63 -0.66
C GLY A 11 15.78 5.21 -1.18
N GLN A 12 16.80 4.55 -0.65
CA GLN A 12 17.14 3.16 -0.98
C GLN A 12 16.01 2.20 -0.56
N LEU A 13 15.93 1.06 -1.25
CA LEU A 13 14.97 0.01 -0.91
C LEU A 13 15.39 -0.68 0.39
N HIS A 14 14.66 -0.39 1.47
CA HIS A 14 14.87 -1.07 2.74
C HIS A 14 14.30 -2.49 2.73
N ILE A 15 14.80 -3.36 3.62
CA ILE A 15 14.41 -4.77 3.69
C ILE A 15 12.90 -5.01 3.85
N GLY A 16 12.16 -4.13 4.54
CA GLY A 16 10.69 -4.22 4.64
C GLY A 16 10.00 -4.00 3.30
N GLY A 17 10.51 -3.06 2.48
CA GLY A 17 10.06 -2.85 1.10
C GLY A 17 10.41 -4.04 0.21
N ALA A 18 11.65 -4.55 0.33
CA ALA A 18 12.11 -5.72 -0.41
C ALA A 18 11.28 -6.97 -0.09
N ARG A 19 10.92 -7.20 1.19
CA ARG A 19 10.00 -8.28 1.57
C ARG A 19 8.63 -8.10 0.92
N THR A 20 8.11 -6.87 0.91
CA THR A 20 6.82 -6.59 0.27
C THR A 20 6.88 -6.86 -1.24
N ALA A 21 7.97 -6.46 -1.92
CA ALA A 21 8.18 -6.77 -3.32
C ALA A 21 8.24 -8.28 -3.57
N LEU A 22 9.02 -9.01 -2.76
CA LEU A 22 9.16 -10.47 -2.84
C LEU A 22 7.79 -11.18 -2.68
N TYR A 23 6.96 -10.75 -1.71
CA TYR A 23 5.66 -11.39 -1.48
C TYR A 23 4.68 -11.13 -2.63
N ASN A 24 4.72 -9.93 -3.25
CA ASN A 24 3.99 -9.68 -4.48
C ASN A 24 4.48 -10.57 -5.62
N TRP A 25 5.79 -10.69 -5.78
CA TRP A 25 6.41 -11.52 -6.81
C TRP A 25 6.07 -13.01 -6.62
N LEU A 26 6.22 -13.55 -5.39
CA LEU A 26 5.87 -14.93 -5.07
C LEU A 26 4.39 -15.21 -5.35
N ALA A 27 3.48 -14.32 -4.93
CA ALA A 27 2.05 -14.46 -5.19
C ALA A 27 1.73 -14.48 -6.69
N ALA A 28 2.36 -13.58 -7.47
CA ALA A 28 2.19 -13.55 -8.92
C ALA A 28 2.70 -14.84 -9.56
N ARG A 29 3.93 -15.26 -9.25
CA ARG A 29 4.55 -16.46 -9.84
C ARG A 29 3.83 -17.74 -9.43
N HIS A 30 3.38 -17.85 -8.17
CA HIS A 30 2.57 -18.99 -7.70
C HIS A 30 1.26 -19.13 -8.46
N ALA A 31 0.60 -18.03 -8.79
CA ALA A 31 -0.71 -18.01 -9.45
C ALA A 31 -0.64 -17.90 -10.97
N ASP A 32 0.52 -18.05 -11.62
CA ASP A 32 0.73 -17.74 -13.05
C ASP A 32 0.15 -16.38 -13.42
N GLY A 33 0.29 -15.40 -12.52
CA GLY A 33 -0.28 -14.07 -12.62
C GLY A 33 0.71 -13.02 -13.11
N THR A 34 0.34 -11.75 -12.94
CA THR A 34 1.13 -10.60 -13.41
C THR A 34 1.64 -9.78 -12.22
N PHE A 35 2.92 -9.46 -12.22
CA PHE A 35 3.58 -8.56 -11.28
C PHE A 35 3.87 -7.21 -11.94
N VAL A 36 3.17 -6.17 -11.50
CA VAL A 36 3.30 -4.80 -12.01
C VAL A 36 4.22 -3.99 -11.10
N LEU A 37 5.08 -3.18 -11.69
CA LEU A 37 5.89 -2.21 -10.96
C LEU A 37 5.38 -0.80 -11.22
N ARG A 38 5.01 -0.06 -10.17
CA ARG A 38 4.65 1.35 -10.22
C ARG A 38 5.53 2.15 -9.27
N ILE A 39 6.05 3.27 -9.71
CA ILE A 39 6.83 4.21 -8.89
C ILE A 39 5.88 5.31 -8.41
N GLU A 40 5.70 5.44 -7.09
CA GLU A 40 4.85 6.46 -6.47
C GLU A 40 5.66 7.74 -6.23
N ASP A 41 5.86 8.51 -7.29
CA ASP A 41 6.73 9.67 -7.41
C ASP A 41 5.99 11.02 -7.39
N THR A 42 4.78 11.05 -6.85
CA THR A 42 3.96 12.27 -6.75
C THR A 42 4.56 13.35 -5.84
N ASP A 43 5.42 12.98 -4.88
CA ASP A 43 6.23 13.93 -4.09
C ASP A 43 7.52 14.25 -4.84
N ARG A 44 7.43 15.23 -5.73
CA ARG A 44 8.53 15.62 -6.63
C ARG A 44 9.80 16.13 -5.92
N GLU A 45 9.67 16.63 -4.68
CA GLU A 45 10.82 17.12 -3.91
C GLU A 45 11.66 15.97 -3.36
N ARG A 46 11.04 14.87 -2.95
CA ARG A 46 11.71 13.70 -2.38
C ARG A 46 11.92 12.56 -3.37
N SER A 47 11.22 12.58 -4.50
CA SER A 47 11.32 11.55 -5.54
C SER A 47 12.39 11.95 -6.55
N THR A 48 13.53 11.26 -6.53
CA THR A 48 14.62 11.55 -7.47
C THR A 48 14.84 10.38 -8.44
N PRO A 49 15.32 10.67 -9.67
CA PRO A 49 15.67 9.62 -10.63
C PRO A 49 16.71 8.64 -10.07
N GLU A 50 17.64 9.12 -9.24
CA GLU A 50 18.68 8.31 -8.61
C GLU A 50 18.06 7.30 -7.63
N ASN A 51 17.10 7.73 -6.80
CA ASN A 51 16.41 6.85 -5.88
C ASN A 51 15.58 5.80 -6.64
N THR A 52 14.94 6.20 -7.74
CA THR A 52 14.22 5.27 -8.61
C THR A 52 15.19 4.23 -9.19
N ALA A 53 16.33 4.66 -9.73
CA ALA A 53 17.36 3.75 -10.27
C ALA A 53 17.87 2.77 -9.20
N GLN A 54 18.10 3.23 -7.97
CA GLN A 54 18.53 2.37 -6.86
C GLN A 54 17.48 1.31 -6.49
N ILE A 55 16.19 1.66 -6.53
CA ILE A 55 15.10 0.68 -6.28
C ILE A 55 15.09 -0.38 -7.39
N LEU A 56 15.17 0.03 -8.65
CA LEU A 56 15.20 -0.90 -9.79
C LEU A 56 16.43 -1.83 -9.73
N GLU A 57 17.61 -1.27 -9.44
CA GLU A 57 18.83 -2.06 -9.26
C GLU A 57 18.70 -3.09 -8.13
N ALA A 58 18.08 -2.72 -7.01
CA ALA A 58 17.84 -3.64 -5.91
C ALA A 58 16.89 -4.78 -6.28
N LEU A 59 15.81 -4.51 -7.03
CA LEU A 59 14.88 -5.52 -7.51
C LEU A 59 15.57 -6.48 -8.50
N VAL A 60 16.35 -5.94 -9.44
CA VAL A 60 17.14 -6.75 -10.39
C VAL A 60 18.16 -7.62 -9.65
N TRP A 61 18.88 -7.07 -8.67
CA TRP A 61 19.83 -7.85 -7.88
C TRP A 61 19.15 -8.96 -7.08
N LEU A 62 17.94 -8.71 -6.56
CA LEU A 62 17.11 -9.73 -5.90
C LEU A 62 16.45 -10.70 -6.89
N ASP A 63 16.67 -10.55 -8.19
CA ASP A 63 16.04 -11.38 -9.24
C ASP A 63 14.50 -11.39 -9.12
N LEU A 64 13.94 -10.20 -8.86
CA LEU A 64 12.50 -9.96 -8.79
C LEU A 64 12.07 -9.21 -10.05
N ASP A 65 11.99 -9.94 -11.15
CA ASP A 65 11.55 -9.43 -12.45
C ASP A 65 10.06 -9.07 -12.45
N TRP A 66 9.72 -7.95 -13.06
CA TRP A 66 8.34 -7.50 -13.24
C TRP A 66 7.89 -7.66 -14.68
N ASP A 67 6.60 -7.93 -14.84
CA ASP A 67 6.00 -8.19 -16.16
C ASP A 67 5.62 -6.90 -16.86
N GLU A 68 5.20 -5.86 -16.12
CA GLU A 68 4.78 -4.57 -16.64
C GLU A 68 5.31 -3.40 -15.81
N GLY A 69 5.64 -2.30 -16.48
CA GLY A 69 6.21 -1.10 -15.86
C GLY A 69 7.73 -1.00 -16.04
N PRO A 70 8.44 -0.16 -15.28
CA PRO A 70 7.91 0.69 -14.23
C PRO A 70 7.02 1.82 -14.78
N PHE A 71 5.84 2.01 -14.17
CA PHE A 71 4.96 3.14 -14.47
C PHE A 71 5.19 4.24 -13.43
N SER A 72 5.18 5.52 -13.86
CA SER A 72 5.20 6.68 -12.95
C SER A 72 3.78 7.03 -12.53
N GLN A 73 3.53 7.16 -11.22
CA GLN A 73 2.25 7.65 -10.70
C GLN A 73 2.02 9.12 -11.06
N ALA A 74 3.08 9.94 -11.08
CA ALA A 74 3.00 11.35 -11.44
C ALA A 74 2.53 11.56 -12.88
N ASP A 75 2.85 10.67 -13.81
CA ASP A 75 2.40 10.75 -15.21
C ASP A 75 0.88 10.55 -15.35
N ASN A 76 0.23 9.90 -14.36
CA ASN A 76 -1.20 9.65 -14.35
C ASN A 76 -2.01 10.76 -13.63
N GLU A 77 -1.37 11.86 -13.19
CA GLU A 77 -2.06 12.97 -12.52
C GLU A 77 -3.27 13.52 -13.31
N PRO A 78 -3.22 13.66 -14.67
CA PRO A 78 -4.41 14.11 -15.43
C PRO A 78 -5.62 13.19 -15.25
N ARG A 79 -5.41 11.87 -15.19
CA ARG A 79 -6.47 10.88 -14.93
C ARG A 79 -7.03 11.03 -13.51
N HIS A 80 -6.16 11.20 -12.52
CA HIS A 80 -6.58 11.42 -11.13
C HIS A 80 -7.45 12.67 -11.00
N ARG A 81 -7.06 13.78 -11.66
CA ARG A 81 -7.86 15.04 -11.70
C ARG A 81 -9.21 14.82 -12.36
N ALA A 82 -9.24 14.10 -13.49
CA ALA A 82 -10.49 13.78 -14.18
C ALA A 82 -11.48 13.00 -13.29
N VAL A 83 -10.98 12.08 -12.43
CA VAL A 83 -11.80 11.37 -11.45
C VAL A 83 -12.33 12.32 -10.37
N VAL A 84 -11.52 13.23 -9.86
CA VAL A 84 -11.97 14.27 -8.90
C VAL A 84 -13.10 15.10 -9.51
N ASP A 85 -12.93 15.58 -10.75
CA ASP A 85 -13.92 16.39 -11.46
C ASP A 85 -15.22 15.60 -11.70
N GLN A 86 -15.11 14.31 -12.07
CA GLN A 86 -16.25 13.43 -12.22
C GLN A 86 -17.04 13.29 -10.91
N LEU A 87 -16.36 12.99 -9.80
CA LEU A 87 -17.00 12.79 -8.49
C LEU A 87 -17.68 14.10 -8.01
N LEU A 88 -17.09 15.26 -8.28
CA LEU A 88 -17.71 16.57 -8.01
C LEU A 88 -18.96 16.77 -8.86
N ALA A 89 -18.89 16.53 -10.17
CA ALA A 89 -20.01 16.68 -11.09
C ALA A 89 -21.19 15.75 -10.77
N GLU A 90 -20.91 14.54 -10.27
CA GLU A 90 -21.91 13.55 -9.85
C GLU A 90 -22.45 13.82 -8.42
N GLY A 91 -21.93 14.82 -7.71
CA GLY A 91 -22.30 15.11 -6.31
C GLY A 91 -21.81 14.07 -5.30
N ARG A 92 -20.90 13.19 -5.70
CA ARG A 92 -20.24 12.17 -4.85
C ARG A 92 -19.02 12.72 -4.10
N ALA A 93 -18.60 13.91 -4.44
CA ALA A 93 -17.62 14.72 -3.72
C ALA A 93 -18.11 16.16 -3.61
N TYR A 94 -17.47 16.93 -2.75
CA TYR A 94 -17.78 18.36 -2.55
C TYR A 94 -16.54 19.12 -2.09
N ARG A 95 -16.54 20.42 -2.27
CA ARG A 95 -15.49 21.31 -1.79
C ARG A 95 -15.83 21.83 -0.40
N THR A 96 -14.82 22.07 0.42
CA THR A 96 -14.98 22.65 1.76
C THR A 96 -13.65 23.20 2.27
N ASN A 97 -13.73 24.29 3.05
CA ASN A 97 -12.61 24.87 3.76
C ASN A 97 -12.49 24.36 5.21
N ALA A 98 -13.28 23.32 5.58
CA ALA A 98 -13.27 22.78 6.93
C ALA A 98 -11.86 22.37 7.37
N THR A 99 -11.41 22.99 8.45
CA THR A 99 -10.11 22.76 9.10
C THR A 99 -10.16 21.55 10.05
N ALA A 100 -9.01 21.16 10.59
CA ALA A 100 -8.96 20.14 11.64
C ALA A 100 -9.71 20.54 12.92
N ASP A 101 -9.79 21.86 13.21
CA ASP A 101 -10.53 22.39 14.37
C ASP A 101 -12.04 22.29 14.11
N ASP A 102 -12.51 22.59 12.90
CA ASP A 102 -13.91 22.42 12.51
C ASP A 102 -14.35 20.94 12.60
N VAL A 103 -13.50 20.04 12.17
CA VAL A 103 -13.75 18.57 12.29
C VAL A 103 -13.88 18.19 13.77
N ARG A 104 -13.02 18.70 14.65
CA ARG A 104 -13.10 18.44 16.09
C ARG A 104 -14.39 19.01 16.70
N ALA A 105 -14.68 20.27 16.43
CA ALA A 105 -15.90 20.93 16.91
C ALA A 105 -17.16 20.18 16.45
N TRP A 106 -17.18 19.71 15.21
CA TRP A 106 -18.28 18.90 14.68
C TRP A 106 -18.45 17.59 15.44
N LYS A 107 -17.33 16.89 15.75
CA LYS A 107 -17.35 15.62 16.52
C LYS A 107 -17.78 15.85 17.99
N ASP A 108 -17.37 16.95 18.61
CA ASP A 108 -17.83 17.34 19.95
C ASP A 108 -19.36 17.51 20.00
N GLU A 109 -19.96 17.98 18.89
CA GLU A 109 -21.43 18.19 18.80
C GLU A 109 -22.17 16.89 18.46
N HIS A 110 -21.61 16.03 17.59
CA HIS A 110 -22.32 14.88 16.99
C HIS A 110 -21.92 13.52 17.56
N GLY A 111 -20.87 13.49 18.41
CA GLY A 111 -20.28 12.27 18.98
C GLY A 111 -19.01 11.83 18.25
N ASP A 112 -18.02 11.35 19.02
CA ASP A 112 -16.70 10.93 18.51
C ASP A 112 -16.75 9.74 17.57
N ASP A 113 -17.75 8.89 17.71
CA ASP A 113 -17.96 7.68 16.90
C ASP A 113 -18.66 7.96 15.58
N ARG A 114 -19.22 9.16 15.40
CA ARG A 114 -19.82 9.55 14.11
C ARG A 114 -18.79 10.11 13.16
N GLY A 115 -18.78 9.60 11.93
CA GLY A 115 -17.93 10.09 10.86
C GLY A 115 -18.24 11.54 10.47
N PHE A 116 -17.22 12.36 10.31
CA PHE A 116 -17.35 13.77 9.92
C PHE A 116 -18.08 13.93 8.56
N ARG A 117 -19.05 14.84 8.54
CA ARG A 117 -19.74 15.30 7.33
C ARG A 117 -19.56 16.81 7.20
N GLY A 118 -18.84 17.23 6.16
CA GLY A 118 -18.61 18.66 5.92
C GLY A 118 -19.77 19.35 5.23
N THR A 119 -19.81 20.67 5.34
CA THR A 119 -20.72 21.51 4.57
C THR A 119 -20.11 21.84 3.22
N PRO A 120 -20.84 21.64 2.09
CA PRO A 120 -20.37 22.03 0.77
C PRO A 120 -20.18 23.55 0.65
N GLU A 121 -19.09 23.96 0.00
CA GLU A 121 -18.70 25.33 -0.29
C GLU A 121 -18.26 25.44 -1.76
N ASP A 122 -18.10 26.68 -2.26
CA ASP A 122 -17.73 26.91 -3.66
C ASP A 122 -16.24 26.60 -3.94
N ASP A 123 -15.41 26.68 -2.92
CA ASP A 123 -13.95 26.43 -2.99
C ASP A 123 -13.46 25.54 -1.84
N GLY A 124 -12.16 25.33 -1.76
CA GLY A 124 -11.50 24.55 -0.73
C GLY A 124 -11.11 23.15 -1.18
N ALA A 125 -10.63 22.34 -0.22
CA ALA A 125 -10.24 20.96 -0.45
C ALA A 125 -11.45 20.10 -0.86
N VAL A 126 -11.20 19.08 -1.66
CA VAL A 126 -12.26 18.16 -2.11
C VAL A 126 -12.36 16.98 -1.15
N ARG A 127 -13.54 16.78 -0.58
CA ARG A 127 -13.88 15.62 0.23
C ARG A 127 -14.84 14.69 -0.51
N LEU A 128 -14.61 13.40 -0.35
CA LEU A 128 -15.57 12.39 -0.79
C LEU A 128 -16.79 12.43 0.12
N ARG A 129 -17.98 12.30 -0.46
CA ARG A 129 -19.24 12.22 0.30
C ARG A 129 -19.50 10.76 0.67
N VAL A 130 -19.36 10.42 1.96
CA VAL A 130 -19.67 9.09 2.48
C VAL A 130 -21.13 9.05 2.91
N PRO A 131 -21.96 8.11 2.41
CA PRO A 131 -23.32 7.93 2.87
C PRO A 131 -23.38 7.58 4.36
N ASP A 132 -24.44 7.97 5.05
CA ASP A 132 -24.64 7.55 6.45
C ASP A 132 -25.09 6.09 6.54
N GLU A 133 -25.73 5.57 5.51
CA GLU A 133 -26.20 4.20 5.46
C GLU A 133 -25.25 3.27 4.70
N GLY A 134 -25.27 1.99 5.08
CA GLY A 134 -24.51 0.93 4.43
C GLY A 134 -23.17 0.63 5.09
N GLU A 135 -22.47 -0.29 4.49
CA GLU A 135 -21.23 -0.84 5.00
C GLU A 135 -20.13 -0.75 3.94
N THR A 136 -18.88 -0.64 4.39
CA THR A 136 -17.68 -0.83 3.59
C THR A 136 -16.99 -2.08 4.07
N VAL A 137 -16.74 -3.02 3.15
CA VAL A 137 -16.13 -4.32 3.45
C VAL A 137 -14.71 -4.38 2.90
N ILE A 138 -13.77 -4.79 3.73
CA ILE A 138 -12.38 -5.03 3.34
C ILE A 138 -12.13 -6.53 3.48
N GLU A 139 -11.87 -7.19 2.36
CA GLU A 139 -11.40 -8.58 2.34
C GLU A 139 -9.88 -8.61 2.43
N ASP A 140 -9.34 -9.12 3.53
CA ASP A 140 -7.89 -9.23 3.73
C ASP A 140 -7.49 -10.70 3.87
N LEU A 141 -6.60 -11.15 2.98
CA LEU A 141 -6.18 -12.56 2.88
C LEU A 141 -5.37 -13.04 4.09
N ILE A 142 -4.81 -12.11 4.87
CA ILE A 142 -4.00 -12.42 6.06
C ILE A 142 -4.81 -12.13 7.34
N ARG A 143 -5.57 -11.00 7.36
CA ARG A 143 -6.22 -10.50 8.55
C ARG A 143 -7.70 -10.82 8.64
N GLY A 144 -8.25 -11.43 7.58
CA GLY A 144 -9.67 -11.74 7.47
C GLY A 144 -10.51 -10.53 7.06
N THR A 145 -11.81 -10.75 6.94
CA THR A 145 -12.75 -9.73 6.50
C THR A 145 -13.08 -8.77 7.64
N THR A 146 -13.02 -7.48 7.36
CA THR A 146 -13.44 -6.42 8.29
C THR A 146 -14.53 -5.58 7.65
N THR A 147 -15.61 -5.32 8.41
CA THR A 147 -16.74 -4.52 7.97
C THR A 147 -16.82 -3.24 8.78
N PHE A 148 -16.99 -2.11 8.12
CA PHE A 148 -17.14 -0.79 8.73
C PHE A 148 -18.51 -0.21 8.37
N GLN A 149 -19.27 0.22 9.38
CA GLN A 149 -20.48 0.99 9.15
C GLN A 149 -20.12 2.38 8.63
N LYS A 150 -20.69 2.79 7.50
CA LYS A 150 -20.34 4.07 6.84
C LYS A 150 -20.60 5.28 7.71
N ILE A 151 -21.57 5.20 8.63
CA ILE A 151 -21.86 6.26 9.60
C ILE A 151 -20.64 6.66 10.46
N HIS A 152 -19.70 5.73 10.68
CA HIS A 152 -18.50 5.96 11.49
C HIS A 152 -17.29 6.44 10.67
N LEU A 153 -17.38 6.42 9.34
CA LEU A 153 -16.30 6.82 8.46
C LEU A 153 -16.40 8.30 8.11
N ASP A 154 -15.33 9.06 8.31
CA ASP A 154 -15.26 10.46 7.91
C ASP A 154 -15.36 10.61 6.39
N ASP A 155 -15.86 11.75 5.91
CA ASP A 155 -15.67 12.19 4.53
C ASP A 155 -14.19 12.47 4.27
N PRO A 156 -13.44 11.57 3.60
CA PRO A 156 -12.01 11.74 3.45
C PRO A 156 -11.68 12.83 2.44
N VAL A 157 -10.61 13.60 2.68
CA VAL A 157 -10.07 14.50 1.69
C VAL A 157 -9.40 13.69 0.58
N ILE A 158 -9.80 13.94 -0.68
CA ILE A 158 -9.31 13.24 -1.88
C ILE A 158 -8.46 14.12 -2.79
N ALA A 159 -8.62 15.46 -2.71
CA ALA A 159 -7.78 16.42 -3.42
C ALA A 159 -7.62 17.71 -2.62
N ARG A 160 -6.53 18.46 -2.89
CA ARG A 160 -6.31 19.79 -2.35
C ARG A 160 -7.20 20.83 -3.03
N ALA A 161 -7.22 22.05 -2.50
CA ALA A 161 -8.00 23.17 -3.07
C ALA A 161 -7.61 23.49 -4.53
N ASP A 162 -6.35 23.30 -4.91
CA ASP A 162 -5.86 23.48 -6.28
C ASP A 162 -6.23 22.29 -7.22
N GLY A 163 -6.99 21.32 -6.70
CA GLY A 163 -7.38 20.11 -7.44
C GLY A 163 -6.30 19.05 -7.52
N SER A 164 -5.12 19.24 -6.91
CA SER A 164 -4.09 18.19 -6.90
C SER A 164 -4.55 16.98 -6.07
N PRO A 165 -4.50 15.76 -6.63
CA PRO A 165 -5.00 14.56 -5.98
C PRO A 165 -4.16 14.20 -4.76
N LEU A 166 -4.81 13.58 -3.77
CA LEU A 166 -4.12 13.02 -2.61
C LEU A 166 -3.84 11.52 -2.81
N TYR A 167 -2.87 11.02 -2.06
CA TYR A 167 -2.36 9.66 -2.10
C TYR A 167 -3.46 8.59 -2.22
N ASN A 168 -4.49 8.63 -1.36
CA ASN A 168 -5.50 7.57 -1.32
C ASN A 168 -6.36 7.52 -2.60
N LEU A 169 -6.64 8.67 -3.21
CA LEU A 169 -7.34 8.72 -4.49
C LEU A 169 -6.41 8.22 -5.61
N ALA A 170 -5.19 8.74 -5.69
CA ALA A 170 -4.24 8.38 -6.75
C ALA A 170 -3.99 6.86 -6.79
N VAL A 171 -3.69 6.25 -5.63
CA VAL A 171 -3.45 4.80 -5.53
C VAL A 171 -4.69 4.00 -5.92
N ALA A 172 -5.89 4.38 -5.47
CA ALA A 172 -7.12 3.66 -5.81
C ALA A 172 -7.41 3.68 -7.31
N VAL A 173 -7.23 4.85 -7.95
CA VAL A 173 -7.42 5.02 -9.40
C VAL A 173 -6.37 4.23 -10.19
N ASP A 174 -5.09 4.31 -9.81
CA ASP A 174 -4.03 3.59 -10.48
C ASP A 174 -4.18 2.06 -10.36
N ASP A 175 -4.57 1.57 -9.19
CA ASP A 175 -4.81 0.14 -8.98
C ASP A 175 -6.01 -0.34 -9.82
N LEU A 176 -7.07 0.46 -9.92
CA LEU A 176 -8.22 0.18 -10.78
C LEU A 176 -7.83 0.15 -12.27
N ASP A 177 -7.20 1.23 -12.77
CA ASP A 177 -6.84 1.37 -14.17
C ASP A 177 -5.81 0.31 -14.61
N ALA A 178 -4.91 -0.12 -13.70
CA ALA A 178 -4.00 -1.23 -13.92
C ALA A 178 -4.65 -2.62 -13.77
N GLY A 179 -5.92 -2.71 -13.38
CA GLY A 179 -6.64 -3.97 -13.19
C GLY A 179 -6.10 -4.83 -12.04
N ILE A 180 -5.55 -4.20 -11.00
CA ILE A 180 -5.01 -4.91 -9.83
C ILE A 180 -6.12 -5.67 -9.10
N THR A 181 -5.92 -6.96 -8.93
CA THR A 181 -6.88 -7.83 -8.25
C THR A 181 -6.58 -8.02 -6.77
N ASP A 182 -5.31 -7.90 -6.38
CA ASP A 182 -4.83 -8.13 -5.02
C ASP A 182 -3.76 -7.10 -4.64
N VAL A 183 -3.94 -6.44 -3.51
CA VAL A 183 -3.05 -5.40 -2.97
C VAL A 183 -2.27 -5.95 -1.77
N ILE A 184 -1.01 -6.32 -2.00
CA ILE A 184 -0.11 -6.84 -0.96
C ILE A 184 0.80 -5.71 -0.51
N ARG A 185 0.77 -5.34 0.78
CA ARG A 185 1.54 -4.21 1.32
C ARG A 185 1.72 -4.28 2.84
N GLY A 186 2.49 -3.38 3.42
CA GLY A 186 2.67 -3.29 4.87
C GLY A 186 1.38 -2.89 5.62
N VAL A 187 1.20 -3.40 6.82
CA VAL A 187 0.05 -3.12 7.69
C VAL A 187 -0.05 -1.66 8.12
N ASP A 188 1.01 -0.89 8.00
CA ASP A 188 1.00 0.56 8.23
C ASP A 188 0.10 1.32 7.23
N HIS A 189 -0.27 0.68 6.11
CA HIS A 189 -1.27 1.19 5.16
C HIS A 189 -2.71 0.73 5.45
N LEU A 190 -2.98 -0.03 6.51
CA LEU A 190 -4.32 -0.55 6.80
C LEU A 190 -5.35 0.57 6.96
N SER A 191 -5.00 1.67 7.64
CA SER A 191 -5.87 2.85 7.79
C SER A 191 -6.15 3.60 6.48
N ASN A 192 -5.32 3.39 5.44
CA ASN A 192 -5.53 3.95 4.11
C ASN A 192 -6.54 3.12 3.30
N THR A 193 -6.65 1.83 3.58
CA THR A 193 -7.49 0.89 2.83
C THR A 193 -8.94 1.33 2.81
N GLN A 194 -9.50 1.74 3.95
CA GLN A 194 -10.88 2.24 4.03
C GLN A 194 -11.12 3.41 3.08
N LYS A 195 -10.19 4.37 3.02
CA LYS A 195 -10.31 5.56 2.18
C LYS A 195 -10.23 5.21 0.69
N GLN A 196 -9.36 4.25 0.34
CA GLN A 196 -9.21 3.77 -1.03
C GLN A 196 -10.45 2.99 -1.48
N VAL A 197 -10.99 2.13 -0.61
CA VAL A 197 -12.24 1.41 -0.88
C VAL A 197 -13.41 2.37 -1.06
N LEU A 198 -13.54 3.41 -0.22
CA LEU A 198 -14.57 4.44 -0.37
C LEU A 198 -14.47 5.19 -1.70
N VAL A 199 -13.25 5.46 -2.19
CA VAL A 199 -13.04 6.08 -3.52
C VAL A 199 -13.56 5.14 -4.62
N LEU A 200 -13.19 3.85 -4.60
CA LEU A 200 -13.64 2.87 -5.58
C LEU A 200 -15.17 2.69 -5.55
N GLU A 201 -15.77 2.58 -4.36
CA GLU A 201 -17.22 2.51 -4.20
C GLU A 201 -17.92 3.76 -4.77
N ALA A 202 -17.35 4.95 -4.54
CA ALA A 202 -17.87 6.18 -5.10
C ALA A 202 -17.74 6.24 -6.64
N MET A 203 -16.77 5.58 -7.21
CA MET A 203 -16.63 5.41 -8.67
C MET A 203 -17.59 4.33 -9.21
N GLY A 204 -18.26 3.55 -8.35
CA GLY A 204 -19.10 2.42 -8.73
C GLY A 204 -18.33 1.13 -9.02
N GLU A 205 -17.09 1.07 -8.57
CA GLU A 205 -16.15 -0.02 -8.83
C GLU A 205 -15.98 -0.93 -7.61
N LYS A 206 -15.58 -2.17 -7.88
CA LYS A 206 -15.29 -3.14 -6.82
C LYS A 206 -13.86 -3.00 -6.33
N PRO A 207 -13.63 -2.99 -5.01
CA PRO A 207 -12.28 -2.98 -4.47
C PRO A 207 -11.56 -4.31 -4.76
N PRO A 208 -10.21 -4.28 -4.88
CA PRO A 208 -9.40 -5.49 -4.90
C PRO A 208 -9.44 -6.18 -3.52
N ARG A 209 -8.94 -7.41 -3.45
CA ARG A 209 -8.61 -8.03 -2.16
C ARG A 209 -7.32 -7.43 -1.62
N TYR A 210 -7.14 -7.50 -0.31
CA TYR A 210 -5.96 -6.96 0.36
C TYR A 210 -5.18 -8.07 1.06
N ALA A 211 -3.89 -7.84 1.28
CA ALA A 211 -3.04 -8.66 2.14
C ALA A 211 -2.07 -7.73 2.89
N HIS A 212 -2.38 -7.42 4.15
CA HIS A 212 -1.57 -6.53 4.97
C HIS A 212 -0.53 -7.32 5.77
N LEU A 213 0.72 -7.23 5.30
CA LEU A 213 1.89 -7.88 5.90
C LEU A 213 2.23 -7.21 7.25
N SER A 214 2.59 -8.04 8.23
CA SER A 214 3.08 -7.55 9.52
C SER A 214 4.33 -6.68 9.37
N LEU A 215 4.54 -5.77 10.33
CA LEU A 215 5.78 -4.99 10.39
C LEU A 215 6.97 -5.89 10.70
N LEU A 216 8.15 -5.46 10.24
CA LEU A 216 9.40 -6.01 10.72
C LEU A 216 9.83 -5.26 11.98
N HIS A 217 10.22 -6.02 13.00
CA HIS A 217 10.77 -5.51 14.25
C HIS A 217 12.26 -5.79 14.33
N GLY A 218 12.98 -4.92 15.02
CA GLY A 218 14.37 -5.14 15.39
C GLY A 218 14.50 -6.07 16.62
N PRO A 219 15.73 -6.35 17.04
CA PRO A 219 15.99 -7.22 18.21
C PRO A 219 15.38 -6.68 19.51
N ASP A 220 15.12 -5.38 19.60
CA ASP A 220 14.47 -4.72 20.74
C ASP A 220 12.93 -4.80 20.75
N GLY A 221 12.35 -5.50 19.78
CA GLY A 221 10.89 -5.65 19.61
C GLY A 221 10.18 -4.40 19.07
N LYS A 222 10.91 -3.34 18.69
CA LYS A 222 10.32 -2.13 18.08
C LYS A 222 10.35 -2.20 16.55
N LYS A 223 9.49 -1.40 15.90
CA LYS A 223 9.50 -1.27 14.44
C LYS A 223 10.93 -1.07 13.94
N LEU A 224 11.33 -1.90 13.00
CA LEU A 224 12.65 -1.86 12.39
C LEU A 224 12.93 -0.47 11.81
N SER A 225 14.08 0.08 12.14
CA SER A 225 14.51 1.41 11.72
C SER A 225 16.01 1.43 11.49
N LYS A 226 16.52 2.46 10.82
CA LYS A 226 17.97 2.65 10.60
C LYS A 226 18.84 2.52 11.87
N ARG A 227 18.27 2.82 13.04
CA ARG A 227 18.97 2.65 14.35
C ARG A 227 19.22 1.19 14.75
N HIS A 228 18.49 0.25 14.14
CA HIS A 228 18.59 -1.18 14.42
C HIS A 228 19.38 -1.93 13.33
N GLY A 229 20.17 -1.20 12.49
CA GLY A 229 20.81 -1.81 11.35
C GLY A 229 19.83 -2.24 10.27
N ALA A 230 18.65 -1.55 10.16
CA ALA A 230 17.73 -1.77 9.05
C ALA A 230 18.41 -1.36 7.76
N GLU A 231 19.03 -2.33 7.17
CA GLU A 231 19.86 -2.16 6.00
C GLU A 231 18.99 -2.01 4.75
N SER A 232 19.53 -1.30 3.80
CA SER A 232 19.06 -1.34 2.45
C SER A 232 19.47 -2.67 1.80
N VAL A 233 18.80 -3.05 0.73
CA VAL A 233 19.22 -4.19 -0.11
C VAL A 233 20.65 -4.00 -0.62
N GLN A 234 21.02 -2.75 -0.95
CA GLN A 234 22.35 -2.40 -1.41
C GLN A 234 23.42 -2.68 -0.34
N GLU A 235 23.14 -2.35 0.93
CA GLU A 235 24.09 -2.62 2.03
C GLU A 235 24.29 -4.12 2.24
N LEU A 236 23.25 -4.95 2.10
CA LEU A 236 23.41 -6.41 2.15
C LEU A 236 24.27 -6.92 0.99
N ARG A 237 24.05 -6.43 -0.23
CA ARG A 237 24.86 -6.76 -1.40
C ARG A 237 26.35 -6.38 -1.16
N ASP A 238 26.60 -5.18 -0.67
CA ASP A 238 27.95 -4.65 -0.46
C ASP A 238 28.69 -5.39 0.67
N LYS A 239 27.96 -5.98 1.61
CA LYS A 239 28.49 -6.93 2.62
C LYS A 239 28.79 -8.33 2.05
N GLY A 240 28.42 -8.59 0.79
CA GLY A 240 28.69 -9.85 0.11
C GLY A 240 27.64 -10.95 0.32
N TYR A 241 26.45 -10.61 0.81
CA TYR A 241 25.35 -11.58 0.84
C TYR A 241 24.92 -11.97 -0.57
N LEU A 242 24.56 -13.24 -0.77
CA LEU A 242 24.02 -13.74 -2.04
C LEU A 242 22.55 -13.38 -2.17
N PRO A 243 22.07 -12.99 -3.36
CA PRO A 243 20.66 -12.63 -3.55
C PRO A 243 19.69 -13.75 -3.20
N GLU A 244 20.05 -15.00 -3.46
CA GLU A 244 19.25 -16.18 -3.09
C GLU A 244 19.08 -16.30 -1.57
N ALA A 245 20.16 -16.08 -0.81
CA ALA A 245 20.12 -16.11 0.65
C ALA A 245 19.23 -14.98 1.20
N VAL A 246 19.34 -13.80 0.62
CA VAL A 246 18.50 -12.66 1.02
C VAL A 246 17.03 -12.92 0.67
N ARG A 247 16.71 -13.42 -0.53
CA ARG A 247 15.34 -13.82 -0.89
C ARG A 247 14.77 -14.86 0.07
N ASN A 248 15.52 -15.93 0.32
CA ASN A 248 15.10 -16.99 1.24
C ASN A 248 14.83 -16.43 2.64
N TYR A 249 15.73 -15.63 3.16
CA TYR A 249 15.56 -15.02 4.48
C TYR A 249 14.36 -14.07 4.54
N LEU A 250 14.18 -13.20 3.54
CA LEU A 250 13.03 -12.29 3.47
C LEU A 250 11.71 -13.04 3.34
N ALA A 251 11.67 -14.17 2.62
CA ALA A 251 10.48 -15.01 2.53
C ALA A 251 10.08 -15.58 3.90
N LEU A 252 11.05 -16.05 4.66
CA LEU A 252 10.82 -16.64 5.99
C LEU A 252 10.49 -15.58 7.07
N LEU A 253 10.67 -14.29 6.78
CA LEU A 253 10.27 -13.22 7.70
C LEU A 253 8.75 -13.02 7.69
N GLY A 254 8.03 -13.87 8.38
CA GLY A 254 6.59 -13.82 8.55
C GLY A 254 5.78 -14.75 7.65
N TRP A 255 6.43 -15.61 6.90
CA TRP A 255 5.85 -16.78 6.26
C TRP A 255 6.61 -18.02 6.72
N GLY A 256 5.92 -19.10 6.94
CA GLY A 256 6.52 -20.36 7.34
C GLY A 256 5.68 -21.55 6.90
N ASP A 257 6.35 -22.60 6.53
CA ASP A 257 5.76 -23.89 6.20
C ASP A 257 5.73 -24.79 7.44
N ALA A 258 4.89 -25.83 7.41
CA ALA A 258 4.73 -26.81 8.48
C ALA A 258 6.00 -27.65 8.75
N ASP A 259 6.94 -27.66 7.80
CA ASP A 259 8.13 -28.51 7.83
C ASP A 259 9.34 -27.87 8.54
N ASP A 260 9.23 -26.63 9.07
CA ASP A 260 10.33 -25.87 9.73
C ASP A 260 11.63 -25.79 8.88
N GLU A 261 11.50 -25.90 7.56
CA GLU A 261 12.63 -25.84 6.63
C GLU A 261 13.12 -24.38 6.51
N THR A 262 14.43 -24.17 6.67
CA THR A 262 15.03 -22.82 6.67
C THR A 262 15.83 -22.50 5.40
N LEU A 263 16.09 -23.48 4.55
CA LEU A 263 16.77 -23.32 3.26
C LEU A 263 15.87 -23.84 2.14
N ILE A 264 15.14 -22.94 1.52
CA ILE A 264 14.12 -23.24 0.50
C ILE A 264 14.55 -22.58 -0.81
N SER A 265 14.60 -23.35 -1.91
CA SER A 265 14.93 -22.77 -3.22
C SER A 265 13.84 -21.79 -3.69
N THR A 266 14.18 -20.89 -4.60
CA THR A 266 13.22 -19.91 -5.14
C THR A 266 12.04 -20.60 -5.82
N GLU A 267 12.29 -21.70 -6.57
CA GLU A 267 11.26 -22.48 -7.22
C GLU A 267 10.29 -23.11 -6.20
N GLU A 268 10.84 -23.62 -5.11
CA GLU A 268 10.02 -24.22 -4.06
C GLU A 268 9.28 -23.18 -3.24
N LEU A 269 9.86 -21.97 -3.02
CA LEU A 269 9.16 -20.83 -2.43
C LEU A 269 7.94 -20.44 -3.28
N VAL A 270 8.10 -20.31 -4.59
CA VAL A 270 7.00 -20.02 -5.52
C VAL A 270 5.91 -21.09 -5.44
N LYS A 271 6.30 -22.37 -5.43
CA LYS A 271 5.36 -23.49 -5.41
C LYS A 271 4.55 -23.55 -4.11
N ARG A 272 5.17 -23.26 -2.95
CA ARG A 272 4.56 -23.38 -1.62
C ARG A 272 3.90 -22.09 -1.12
N PHE A 273 4.11 -20.96 -1.77
CA PHE A 273 3.63 -19.67 -1.26
C PHE A 273 2.11 -19.67 -1.10
N ASP A 274 1.67 -19.37 0.14
CA ASP A 274 0.25 -19.25 0.48
C ASP A 274 0.06 -18.14 1.53
N PHE A 275 -0.96 -17.31 1.38
CA PHE A 275 -1.30 -16.25 2.33
C PHE A 275 -1.79 -16.80 3.68
N ALA A 276 -2.37 -17.99 3.71
CA ALA A 276 -2.80 -18.62 4.96
C ALA A 276 -1.62 -18.94 5.90
N SER A 277 -0.42 -19.12 5.33
CA SER A 277 0.82 -19.35 6.07
C SER A 277 1.56 -18.07 6.46
N VAL A 278 1.02 -16.87 6.09
CA VAL A 278 1.60 -15.59 6.48
C VAL A 278 1.11 -15.18 7.86
N THR A 279 2.05 -14.97 8.80
CA THR A 279 1.72 -14.57 10.16
C THR A 279 1.23 -13.13 10.27
N GLN A 280 0.24 -12.91 11.12
CA GLN A 280 -0.22 -11.57 11.50
C GLN A 280 0.71 -10.89 12.52
N ALA A 281 1.48 -11.69 13.28
CA ALA A 281 2.43 -11.18 14.27
C ALA A 281 3.63 -10.50 13.59
N PRO A 282 4.23 -9.47 14.21
CA PRO A 282 5.46 -8.88 13.71
C PRO A 282 6.57 -9.93 13.60
N ALA A 283 7.27 -9.93 12.47
CA ALA A 283 8.45 -10.77 12.29
C ALA A 283 9.69 -10.01 12.78
N GLN A 284 10.59 -10.71 13.47
CA GLN A 284 11.82 -10.12 14.00
C GLN A 284 12.96 -10.32 13.01
N PHE A 285 13.57 -9.20 12.60
CA PHE A 285 14.80 -9.22 11.80
C PHE A 285 16.00 -9.48 12.72
N ASP A 286 16.79 -10.49 12.35
CA ASP A 286 18.02 -10.85 13.05
C ASP A 286 19.09 -11.15 11.99
N GLU A 287 20.09 -10.24 11.89
CA GLU A 287 21.19 -10.37 10.91
C GLU A 287 22.09 -11.58 11.16
N ALA A 288 22.08 -12.13 12.37
CA ALA A 288 22.90 -13.30 12.71
C ALA A 288 22.32 -14.63 12.18
N LYS A 289 21.07 -14.62 11.74
CA LYS A 289 20.41 -15.78 11.10
C LYS A 289 20.58 -15.77 9.60
#